data_c1776df02b38651509a86dabf722d1bf
#
_entry.id   c1776df02b38651509a86dabf722d1bf
#
_cell.length_a   1.000
_cell.length_b   1.000
_cell.length_c   1.000
_cell.angle_alpha   90.00
_cell.angle_beta   90.00
_cell.angle_gamma   90.00
#
_symmetry.space_group_name_H-M   'P 1'
#
loop_
_entity.id
_entity.type
_entity.pdbx_description
1 polymer ?
#
loop_
_entity_poly.entity_id
_entity_poly.type
_entity_poly.pdbx_seq_one_letter_code
_entity_poly.pdbx_strand_id
1 'polypeptide(L)'
;MNIKKFLKFKLYLILLSLTLIPINTAFGSHIFDDRDAFAQYLDIAQLSSEKYLLQIDEKTYDIYYGYHGSLEVDINKIDVELPKLATMNINQDRKSIEIIMESVPSNSVLWLRLPLEVISAENAQYRLVIDGVDTKYDLTKFPDQYALGMIIPKDTKHIEIIGTHVVPEFGAFSIVILGVSFIGIMYLQRNIFWYR
;
A
#
# COMPACT_ATOMS: atom_id res chain seq x y z
N MET A 1 35.98 37.63 -12.42
CA MET A 1 34.67 37.15 -11.94
C MET A 1 34.45 37.72 -10.53
N ASN A 2 33.41 38.51 -10.31
CA ASN A 2 33.21 39.29 -9.06
C ASN A 2 32.80 38.37 -7.89
N ILE A 3 33.68 38.20 -6.91
CA ILE A 3 33.51 37.30 -5.74
C ILE A 3 32.16 37.50 -5.06
N LYS A 4 31.67 38.73 -4.99
CA LYS A 4 30.35 39.05 -4.40
C LYS A 4 29.17 38.48 -5.20
N LYS A 5 29.26 38.36 -6.54
CA LYS A 5 28.22 37.72 -7.36
C LYS A 5 28.24 36.23 -7.21
N PHE A 6 29.42 35.62 -7.09
CA PHE A 6 29.57 34.18 -6.87
C PHE A 6 29.05 33.73 -5.49
N LEU A 7 29.28 34.54 -4.45
CA LEU A 7 28.80 34.26 -3.11
C LEU A 7 27.24 34.34 -3.04
N LYS A 8 26.65 35.36 -3.71
CA LYS A 8 25.19 35.47 -3.82
C LYS A 8 24.57 34.29 -4.56
N PHE A 9 25.20 33.83 -5.65
CA PHE A 9 24.71 32.68 -6.41
C PHE A 9 24.75 31.37 -5.59
N LYS A 10 25.82 31.11 -4.83
CA LYS A 10 25.89 29.99 -3.90
C LYS A 10 24.82 30.05 -2.80
N LEU A 11 24.53 31.23 -2.26
CA LEU A 11 23.51 31.44 -1.26
C LEU A 11 22.11 31.14 -1.81
N TYR A 12 21.81 31.54 -3.05
CA TYR A 12 20.56 31.22 -3.73
C TYR A 12 20.40 29.70 -3.99
N LEU A 13 21.48 29.01 -4.35
CA LEU A 13 21.47 27.55 -4.54
C LEU A 13 21.19 26.80 -3.24
N ILE A 14 21.76 27.25 -2.12
CA ILE A 14 21.51 26.66 -0.79
C ILE A 14 20.05 26.94 -0.35
N LEU A 15 19.53 28.15 -0.57
CA LEU A 15 18.14 28.46 -0.26
C LEU A 15 17.17 27.61 -1.12
N LEU A 16 17.47 27.44 -2.40
CA LEU A 16 16.66 26.63 -3.32
C LEU A 16 16.66 25.15 -2.91
N SER A 17 17.80 24.63 -2.43
CA SER A 17 17.86 23.24 -1.94
C SER A 17 17.07 23.01 -0.66
N LEU A 18 16.92 24.03 0.21
CA LEU A 18 16.13 23.94 1.43
C LEU A 18 14.61 23.87 1.16
N THR A 19 14.15 24.45 0.03
CA THR A 19 12.72 24.41 -0.33
C THR A 19 12.30 23.11 -1.02
N LEU A 20 13.25 22.26 -1.38
CA LEU A 20 13.01 20.95 -2.02
C LEU A 20 12.99 19.78 -1.02
N ILE A 21 13.09 20.06 0.28
CA ILE A 21 12.93 19.00 1.29
C ILE A 21 11.44 18.64 1.33
N PRO A 22 11.05 17.43 0.94
CA PRO A 22 9.66 17.01 1.08
C PRO A 22 9.31 17.04 2.57
N ILE A 23 8.33 17.85 2.93
CA ILE A 23 7.74 17.81 4.27
C ILE A 23 6.92 16.52 4.31
N ASN A 24 7.53 15.42 4.72
CA ASN A 24 6.80 14.21 5.04
C ASN A 24 5.90 14.51 6.23
N THR A 25 4.63 14.80 5.98
CA THR A 25 3.61 14.79 7.02
C THR A 25 3.49 13.35 7.50
N ALA A 26 4.12 13.04 8.62
CA ALA A 26 3.93 11.77 9.29
C ALA A 26 2.49 11.72 9.80
N PHE A 27 1.60 11.06 9.06
CA PHE A 27 0.30 10.67 9.57
C PHE A 27 0.56 9.63 10.65
N GLY A 28 0.27 9.98 11.91
CA GLY A 28 0.48 9.10 13.05
C GLY A 28 -0.39 7.85 12.90
N SER A 29 0.23 6.72 12.59
CA SER A 29 -0.37 5.40 12.74
C SER A 29 0.07 4.81 14.07
N HIS A 30 -0.83 4.14 14.78
CA HIS A 30 -0.44 3.30 15.91
C HIS A 30 0.13 1.99 15.39
N ILE A 31 1.41 1.74 15.68
CA ILE A 31 2.08 0.48 15.33
C ILE A 31 2.19 -0.34 16.62
N PHE A 32 1.49 -1.46 16.67
CA PHE A 32 1.60 -2.42 17.76
C PHE A 32 2.64 -3.48 17.39
N ASP A 33 3.73 -3.52 18.14
CA ASP A 33 4.82 -4.48 17.95
C ASP A 33 4.76 -5.65 18.94
N ASP A 34 3.75 -5.67 19.80
CA ASP A 34 3.60 -6.66 20.86
C ASP A 34 2.55 -7.73 20.48
N ARG A 35 3.03 -8.96 20.25
CA ARG A 35 2.18 -10.11 19.90
C ARG A 35 1.19 -10.49 21.01
N ASP A 36 1.55 -10.25 22.26
CA ASP A 36 0.74 -10.70 23.40
C ASP A 36 -0.46 -9.79 23.64
N ALA A 37 -0.35 -8.49 23.35
CA ALA A 37 -1.47 -7.56 23.43
C ALA A 37 -2.59 -7.89 22.45
N PHE A 38 -2.26 -8.53 21.31
CA PHE A 38 -3.19 -8.87 20.24
C PHE A 38 -3.70 -10.31 20.28
N ALA A 39 -3.10 -11.18 21.11
CA ALA A 39 -3.54 -12.58 21.22
C ALA A 39 -5.03 -12.70 21.59
N GLN A 40 -5.57 -11.76 22.36
CA GLN A 40 -7.00 -11.69 22.69
C GLN A 40 -7.88 -11.33 21.48
N TYR A 41 -7.34 -10.63 20.48
CA TYR A 41 -8.07 -10.23 19.28
C TYR A 41 -7.88 -11.20 18.10
N LEU A 42 -6.89 -12.10 18.18
CA LEU A 42 -6.68 -13.14 17.16
C LEU A 42 -7.85 -14.13 17.10
N ASP A 43 -8.48 -14.42 18.24
CA ASP A 43 -9.70 -15.25 18.29
C ASP A 43 -10.89 -14.57 17.60
N ILE A 44 -10.98 -13.26 17.65
CA ILE A 44 -12.03 -12.47 16.97
C ILE A 44 -11.78 -12.43 15.46
N ALA A 45 -10.52 -12.35 15.03
CA ALA A 45 -10.15 -12.38 13.62
C ALA A 45 -10.42 -13.75 12.96
N GLN A 46 -10.52 -14.83 13.75
CA GLN A 46 -10.91 -16.16 13.24
C GLN A 46 -12.41 -16.29 13.04
N LEU A 47 -13.22 -15.49 13.71
CA LEU A 47 -14.67 -15.67 13.75
C LEU A 47 -15.42 -15.16 12.52
N SER A 48 -14.82 -14.29 11.69
CA SER A 48 -15.49 -13.77 10.47
C SER A 48 -14.51 -13.24 9.41
N SER A 49 -13.46 -14.02 9.09
CA SER A 49 -12.60 -13.64 7.98
C SER A 49 -13.18 -14.12 6.66
N GLU A 50 -13.39 -13.20 5.76
CA GLU A 50 -13.63 -13.49 4.36
C GLU A 50 -12.30 -13.50 3.61
N LYS A 51 -12.28 -14.21 2.49
CA LYS A 51 -11.10 -14.30 1.64
C LYS A 51 -11.40 -13.73 0.27
N TYR A 52 -10.62 -12.75 -0.13
CA TYR A 52 -10.62 -12.23 -1.50
C TYR A 52 -9.46 -12.83 -2.29
N LEU A 53 -9.73 -13.35 -3.47
CA LEU A 53 -8.74 -13.90 -4.38
C LEU A 53 -8.25 -12.78 -5.30
N LEU A 54 -7.13 -12.17 -4.94
CA LEU A 54 -6.51 -11.12 -5.74
C LEU A 54 -5.68 -11.75 -6.84
N GLN A 55 -6.13 -11.64 -8.08
CA GLN A 55 -5.40 -12.15 -9.23
C GLN A 55 -4.51 -11.06 -9.82
N ILE A 56 -3.21 -11.38 -9.93
CA ILE A 56 -2.21 -10.49 -10.53
C ILE A 56 -1.45 -11.33 -11.56
N ASP A 57 -1.61 -11.02 -12.83
CA ASP A 57 -1.12 -11.82 -13.94
C ASP A 57 -1.57 -13.30 -13.83
N GLU A 58 -0.64 -14.25 -13.77
CA GLU A 58 -0.93 -15.69 -13.65
C GLU A 58 -0.97 -16.18 -12.20
N LYS A 59 -0.71 -15.31 -11.21
CA LYS A 59 -0.64 -15.67 -9.79
C LYS A 59 -1.85 -15.14 -9.02
N THR A 60 -2.36 -15.95 -8.10
CA THR A 60 -3.46 -15.58 -7.21
C THR A 60 -2.95 -15.46 -5.78
N TYR A 61 -3.34 -14.39 -5.10
CA TYR A 61 -3.00 -14.11 -3.72
C TYR A 61 -4.24 -14.10 -2.85
N ASP A 62 -4.16 -14.71 -1.68
CA ASP A 62 -5.22 -14.73 -0.69
C ASP A 62 -5.14 -13.48 0.19
N ILE A 63 -6.11 -12.59 0.08
CA ILE A 63 -6.26 -11.42 0.96
C ILE A 63 -7.39 -11.71 1.94
N TYR A 64 -7.05 -11.85 3.21
CA TYR A 64 -8.05 -12.03 4.27
C TYR A 64 -8.52 -10.68 4.77
N TYR A 65 -9.82 -10.52 4.95
CA TYR A 65 -10.43 -9.31 5.46
C TYR A 65 -11.65 -9.63 6.32
N GLY A 66 -12.09 -8.67 7.10
CA GLY A 66 -13.31 -8.81 7.89
C GLY A 66 -13.78 -7.48 8.44
N TYR A 67 -14.99 -7.49 8.90
CA TYR A 67 -15.63 -6.33 9.49
C TYR A 67 -15.87 -6.56 10.97
N HIS A 68 -15.55 -5.55 11.79
CA HIS A 68 -16.13 -5.44 13.12
C HIS A 68 -17.43 -4.67 12.98
N GLY A 69 -18.50 -5.20 13.55
CA GLY A 69 -19.79 -4.55 13.58
C GLY A 69 -19.69 -3.12 14.12
N SER A 70 -20.63 -2.27 13.76
CA SER A 70 -20.61 -0.87 14.16
C SER A 70 -20.37 -0.76 15.68
N LEU A 71 -19.51 0.18 16.06
CA LEU A 71 -19.23 0.51 17.47
C LEU A 71 -20.49 0.90 18.28
N GLU A 72 -21.65 1.02 17.61
CA GLU A 72 -22.95 1.43 18.15
C GLU A 72 -23.99 0.31 18.19
N VAL A 73 -23.64 -0.93 17.79
CA VAL A 73 -24.64 -2.00 17.72
C VAL A 73 -24.76 -2.73 19.04
N ASP A 74 -25.95 -2.58 19.62
CA ASP A 74 -26.50 -3.48 20.64
C ASP A 74 -26.47 -4.94 20.10
N ILE A 75 -25.65 -5.78 20.70
CA ILE A 75 -25.38 -7.19 20.33
C ILE A 75 -26.70 -8.02 20.20
N ASN A 76 -27.80 -7.46 20.64
CA ASN A 76 -29.15 -8.08 20.59
C ASN A 76 -29.96 -7.73 19.34
N LYS A 77 -29.45 -6.91 18.41
CA LYS A 77 -30.11 -6.64 17.11
C LYS A 77 -29.62 -7.61 16.05
N ILE A 78 -30.47 -8.54 15.72
CA ILE A 78 -30.24 -9.71 14.83
C ILE A 78 -30.04 -9.33 13.34
N ASP A 79 -30.28 -8.08 12.94
CA ASP A 79 -30.22 -7.62 11.52
C ASP A 79 -29.27 -6.44 11.35
N VAL A 80 -27.97 -6.64 11.60
CA VAL A 80 -26.96 -5.64 11.21
C VAL A 80 -26.48 -5.98 9.83
N GLU A 81 -26.82 -5.15 8.87
CA GLU A 81 -26.27 -5.25 7.51
C GLU A 81 -24.77 -4.90 7.56
N LEU A 82 -23.93 -5.87 7.20
CA LEU A 82 -22.47 -5.69 7.15
C LEU A 82 -22.04 -4.98 5.87
N PRO A 83 -20.93 -4.26 5.88
CA PRO A 83 -20.33 -3.75 4.66
C PRO A 83 -20.04 -4.87 3.67
N LYS A 84 -20.14 -4.54 2.37
CA LYS A 84 -19.84 -5.47 1.28
C LYS A 84 -18.74 -4.89 0.40
N LEU A 85 -17.73 -5.71 0.16
CA LEU A 85 -16.64 -5.41 -0.76
C LEU A 85 -17.06 -5.84 -2.17
N ALA A 86 -16.90 -4.95 -3.16
CA ALA A 86 -17.15 -5.27 -4.56
C ALA A 86 -15.91 -5.83 -5.25
N THR A 87 -14.82 -5.08 -5.22
CA THR A 87 -13.55 -5.49 -5.86
C THR A 87 -12.33 -5.01 -5.09
N MET A 88 -11.21 -5.70 -5.32
CA MET A 88 -9.88 -5.31 -4.85
C MET A 88 -8.91 -5.46 -6.00
N ASN A 89 -8.13 -4.42 -6.29
CA ASN A 89 -7.20 -4.39 -7.41
C ASN A 89 -5.87 -3.77 -6.99
N ILE A 90 -4.80 -4.08 -7.74
CA ILE A 90 -3.50 -3.42 -7.60
C ILE A 90 -3.40 -2.27 -8.59
N ASN A 91 -3.00 -1.11 -8.10
CA ASN A 91 -2.56 0.01 -8.93
C ASN A 91 -1.04 0.12 -8.85
N GLN A 92 -0.35 -0.32 -9.91
CA GLN A 92 1.11 -0.35 -9.98
C GLN A 92 1.71 1.07 -10.02
N ASP A 93 1.07 1.99 -10.72
CA ASP A 93 1.55 3.36 -10.87
C ASP A 93 1.55 4.11 -9.54
N ARG A 94 0.54 3.85 -8.71
CA ARG A 94 0.38 4.44 -7.39
C ARG A 94 0.98 3.59 -6.28
N LYS A 95 1.41 2.35 -6.61
CA LYS A 95 1.90 1.35 -5.65
C LYS A 95 0.89 1.10 -4.53
N SER A 96 -0.36 0.87 -4.90
CA SER A 96 -1.46 0.77 -3.98
C SER A 96 -2.35 -0.43 -4.22
N ILE A 97 -3.09 -0.82 -3.18
CA ILE A 97 -4.28 -1.67 -3.28
C ILE A 97 -5.49 -0.75 -3.26
N GLU A 98 -6.31 -0.83 -4.30
CA GLU A 98 -7.58 -0.13 -4.41
C GLU A 98 -8.72 -1.10 -4.09
N ILE A 99 -9.60 -0.68 -3.18
CA ILE A 99 -10.76 -1.45 -2.73
C ILE A 99 -12.01 -0.65 -3.05
N ILE A 100 -12.91 -1.25 -3.81
CA ILE A 100 -14.23 -0.68 -4.11
C ILE A 100 -15.25 -1.36 -3.22
N MET A 101 -16.02 -0.56 -2.49
CA MET A 101 -17.10 -1.02 -1.65
C MET A 101 -18.42 -1.04 -2.42
N GLU A 102 -19.15 -2.14 -2.34
CA GLU A 102 -20.53 -2.23 -2.86
C GLU A 102 -21.48 -1.44 -1.94
N SER A 103 -21.40 -1.68 -0.65
CA SER A 103 -22.19 -0.98 0.37
C SER A 103 -21.45 -0.87 1.70
N VAL A 104 -21.64 0.26 2.39
CA VAL A 104 -21.23 0.50 3.77
C VAL A 104 -22.43 1.13 4.49
N PRO A 105 -23.31 0.32 5.09
CA PRO A 105 -24.60 0.79 5.63
C PRO A 105 -24.44 1.65 6.89
N SER A 106 -23.36 1.48 7.64
CA SER A 106 -23.03 2.25 8.84
C SER A 106 -21.52 2.38 9.01
N ASN A 107 -21.08 3.28 9.89
CA ASN A 107 -19.67 3.35 10.28
C ASN A 107 -19.22 1.99 10.80
N SER A 108 -18.17 1.47 10.25
CA SER A 108 -17.69 0.12 10.53
C SER A 108 -16.17 0.09 10.64
N VAL A 109 -15.64 -0.95 11.27
CA VAL A 109 -14.21 -1.21 11.26
C VAL A 109 -13.93 -2.29 10.22
N LEU A 110 -13.07 -1.98 9.26
CA LEU A 110 -12.53 -2.93 8.30
C LEU A 110 -11.11 -3.28 8.71
N TRP A 111 -10.77 -4.55 8.72
CA TRP A 111 -9.40 -5.00 8.83
C TRP A 111 -9.03 -5.87 7.63
N LEU A 112 -7.76 -5.79 7.22
CA LEU A 112 -7.19 -6.58 6.12
C LEU A 112 -5.85 -7.17 6.53
N ARG A 113 -5.58 -8.40 6.05
CA ARG A 113 -4.24 -8.97 6.08
C ARG A 113 -3.57 -8.73 4.74
N LEU A 114 -2.49 -7.98 4.77
CA LEU A 114 -1.72 -7.58 3.60
C LEU A 114 -0.43 -8.43 3.54
N PRO A 115 -0.34 -9.43 2.65
CA PRO A 115 0.90 -10.17 2.45
C PRO A 115 2.00 -9.23 1.97
N LEU A 116 3.21 -9.32 2.56
CA LEU A 116 4.34 -8.45 2.20
C LEU A 116 4.82 -8.68 0.76
N GLU A 117 4.53 -9.85 0.20
CA GLU A 117 4.79 -10.13 -1.22
C GLU A 117 3.82 -9.40 -2.17
N VAL A 118 2.64 -8.95 -1.70
CA VAL A 118 1.66 -8.22 -2.51
C VAL A 118 1.87 -6.72 -2.40
N ILE A 119 2.00 -6.22 -1.18
CA ILE A 119 2.25 -4.81 -0.92
C ILE A 119 3.12 -4.64 0.31
N SER A 120 4.11 -3.78 0.22
CA SER A 120 4.95 -3.41 1.35
C SER A 120 5.19 -1.89 1.40
N ALA A 121 5.53 -1.40 2.58
CA ALA A 121 5.86 0.00 2.80
C ALA A 121 7.15 0.13 3.60
N GLU A 122 7.99 1.09 3.25
CA GLU A 122 9.19 1.42 3.99
C GLU A 122 8.84 1.74 5.44
N ASN A 123 9.56 1.13 6.39
CA ASN A 123 9.29 1.25 7.82
C ASN A 123 7.84 0.89 8.22
N ALA A 124 7.14 0.09 7.39
CA ALA A 124 5.72 -0.24 7.57
C ALA A 124 4.78 0.99 7.61
N GLN A 125 5.17 2.09 6.95
CA GLN A 125 4.39 3.32 6.89
C GLN A 125 3.57 3.34 5.60
N TYR A 126 2.33 2.87 5.69
CA TYR A 126 1.36 2.98 4.62
C TYR A 126 0.66 4.33 4.66
N ARG A 127 0.11 4.75 3.54
CA ARG A 127 -0.82 5.87 3.47
C ARG A 127 -2.20 5.32 3.12
N LEU A 128 -3.17 5.57 4.00
CA LEU A 128 -4.55 5.16 3.80
C LEU A 128 -5.38 6.36 3.32
N VAL A 129 -6.10 6.18 2.23
CA VAL A 129 -7.00 7.18 1.66
C VAL A 129 -8.39 6.57 1.54
N ILE A 130 -9.41 7.20 2.12
CA ILE A 130 -10.82 6.79 2.03
C ILE A 130 -11.58 7.91 1.34
N ASP A 131 -12.21 7.61 0.20
CA ASP A 131 -12.95 8.57 -0.64
C ASP A 131 -12.15 9.87 -0.90
N GLY A 132 -10.83 9.74 -1.13
CA GLY A 132 -9.91 10.85 -1.39
C GLY A 132 -9.39 11.57 -0.13
N VAL A 133 -9.77 11.15 1.07
CA VAL A 133 -9.34 11.74 2.33
C VAL A 133 -8.29 10.87 3.04
N ASP A 134 -7.16 11.45 3.40
CA ASP A 134 -6.14 10.76 4.20
C ASP A 134 -6.70 10.38 5.58
N THR A 135 -6.60 9.10 5.92
CA THR A 135 -7.22 8.54 7.12
C THR A 135 -6.19 7.77 7.95
N LYS A 136 -6.41 7.74 9.26
CA LYS A 136 -5.57 6.97 10.18
C LYS A 136 -5.94 5.48 10.13
N TYR A 137 -4.96 4.65 10.49
CA TYR A 137 -5.12 3.20 10.59
C TYR A 137 -4.30 2.66 11.75
N ASP A 138 -4.66 1.47 12.21
CA ASP A 138 -3.88 0.67 13.13
C ASP A 138 -3.14 -0.42 12.35
N LEU A 139 -1.91 -0.73 12.74
CA LEU A 139 -1.08 -1.73 12.08
C LEU A 139 -0.51 -2.72 13.08
N THR A 140 -0.74 -4.00 12.81
CA THR A 140 -0.10 -5.11 13.53
C THR A 140 0.83 -5.87 12.60
N LYS A 141 2.07 -6.10 13.02
CA LYS A 141 3.10 -6.76 12.23
C LYS A 141 3.12 -8.26 12.52
N PHE A 142 3.11 -9.06 11.45
CA PHE A 142 3.38 -10.49 11.46
C PHE A 142 4.62 -10.76 10.59
N PRO A 143 5.24 -11.96 10.66
CA PRO A 143 6.47 -12.25 9.94
C PRO A 143 6.40 -12.07 8.42
N ASP A 144 5.27 -12.41 7.81
CA ASP A 144 5.04 -12.47 6.36
C ASP A 144 3.91 -11.56 5.86
N GLN A 145 3.22 -10.88 6.77
CA GLN A 145 2.07 -10.03 6.46
C GLN A 145 1.87 -8.95 7.51
N TYR A 146 1.11 -7.91 7.17
CA TYR A 146 0.63 -6.94 8.13
C TYR A 146 -0.89 -6.98 8.20
N ALA A 147 -1.45 -6.87 9.42
CA ALA A 147 -2.86 -6.62 9.59
C ALA A 147 -3.09 -5.12 9.76
N LEU A 148 -3.90 -4.54 8.89
CA LEU A 148 -4.22 -3.13 8.87
C LEU A 148 -5.69 -2.97 9.22
N GLY A 149 -5.97 -2.23 10.30
CA GLY A 149 -7.32 -1.93 10.77
C GLY A 149 -7.67 -0.47 10.53
N MET A 150 -8.89 -0.19 10.05
CA MET A 150 -9.35 1.16 9.74
C MET A 150 -10.83 1.34 10.02
N ILE A 151 -11.21 2.56 10.37
CA ILE A 151 -12.63 2.94 10.47
C ILE A 151 -13.08 3.41 9.08
N ILE A 152 -14.10 2.75 8.54
CA ILE A 152 -14.73 3.13 7.28
C ILE A 152 -16.06 3.85 7.57
N PRO A 153 -16.21 5.10 7.13
CA PRO A 153 -17.48 5.84 7.26
C PRO A 153 -18.61 5.18 6.48
N LYS A 154 -19.83 5.45 6.92
CA LYS A 154 -21.02 5.09 6.15
C LYS A 154 -20.92 5.64 4.71
N ASP A 155 -21.45 4.86 3.75
CA ASP A 155 -21.50 5.19 2.31
C ASP A 155 -20.11 5.29 1.63
N THR A 156 -19.02 4.87 2.29
CA THR A 156 -17.70 4.77 1.68
C THR A 156 -17.75 3.95 0.39
N LYS A 157 -17.12 4.47 -0.67
CA LYS A 157 -17.06 3.84 -1.99
C LYS A 157 -15.68 3.35 -2.36
N HIS A 158 -14.63 4.09 -1.98
CA HIS A 158 -13.27 3.81 -2.41
C HIS A 158 -12.30 3.90 -1.25
N ILE A 159 -11.48 2.85 -1.10
CA ILE A 159 -10.41 2.79 -0.12
C ILE A 159 -9.12 2.49 -0.88
N GLU A 160 -8.07 3.25 -0.61
CA GLU A 160 -6.77 3.05 -1.22
C GLU A 160 -5.69 2.94 -0.15
N ILE A 161 -4.93 1.84 -0.18
CA ILE A 161 -3.80 1.60 0.71
C ILE A 161 -2.54 1.72 -0.14
N ILE A 162 -1.76 2.77 0.09
CA ILE A 162 -0.57 3.11 -0.68
C ILE A 162 0.66 2.65 0.10
N GLY A 163 1.50 1.85 -0.56
CA GLY A 163 2.79 1.40 -0.05
C GLY A 163 3.96 2.04 -0.79
N THR A 164 5.13 1.42 -0.68
CA THR A 164 6.32 1.77 -1.47
C THR A 164 6.57 0.75 -2.59
N HIS A 165 6.07 -0.48 -2.43
CA HIS A 165 6.20 -1.57 -3.39
C HIS A 165 4.90 -2.35 -3.52
N VAL A 166 4.56 -2.76 -4.74
CA VAL A 166 3.45 -3.69 -5.04
C VAL A 166 3.88 -4.69 -6.11
N VAL A 167 3.27 -5.85 -6.12
CA VAL A 167 3.47 -6.88 -7.17
C VAL A 167 2.62 -6.54 -8.41
N PRO A 168 3.14 -6.75 -9.63
CA PRO A 168 4.52 -7.04 -9.98
C PRO A 168 5.37 -5.77 -10.01
N GLU A 169 6.55 -5.80 -9.39
CA GLU A 169 7.51 -4.66 -9.48
C GLU A 169 8.10 -4.51 -10.88
N PHE A 170 8.10 -5.61 -11.64
CA PHE A 170 8.64 -5.66 -12.99
C PHE A 170 7.53 -6.06 -13.97
N GLY A 171 6.85 -5.09 -14.54
CA GLY A 171 5.90 -5.34 -15.62
C GLY A 171 6.57 -6.01 -16.84
N ALA A 172 5.78 -6.61 -17.72
CA ALA A 172 6.22 -7.30 -18.94
C ALA A 172 7.24 -6.48 -19.77
N PHE A 173 7.17 -5.15 -19.72
CA PHE A 173 8.11 -4.24 -20.37
C PHE A 173 9.55 -4.38 -19.87
N SER A 174 9.76 -4.68 -18.59
CA SER A 174 11.11 -4.85 -18.03
C SER A 174 11.82 -6.07 -18.61
N ILE A 175 11.08 -7.14 -18.85
CA ILE A 175 11.59 -8.36 -19.52
C ILE A 175 11.98 -8.06 -20.96
N VAL A 176 11.18 -7.28 -21.68
CA VAL A 176 11.46 -6.84 -23.06
C VAL A 176 12.70 -5.96 -23.10
N ILE A 177 12.81 -4.97 -22.21
CA ILE A 177 13.99 -4.08 -22.13
C ILE A 177 15.25 -4.89 -21.81
N LEU A 178 15.18 -5.82 -20.85
CA LEU A 178 16.31 -6.69 -20.54
C LEU A 178 16.70 -7.56 -21.73
N GLY A 179 15.74 -8.16 -22.42
CA GLY A 179 15.95 -8.97 -23.61
C GLY A 179 16.60 -8.20 -24.75
N VAL A 180 16.10 -7.00 -25.07
CA VAL A 180 16.67 -6.11 -26.09
C VAL A 180 18.09 -5.67 -25.73
N SER A 181 18.34 -5.37 -24.44
CA SER A 181 19.67 -5.01 -23.94
C SER A 181 20.67 -6.14 -24.11
N PHE A 182 20.29 -7.40 -23.80
CA PHE A 182 21.13 -8.57 -24.01
C PHE A 182 21.46 -8.80 -25.49
N ILE A 183 20.48 -8.67 -26.39
CA ILE A 183 20.68 -8.80 -27.82
C ILE A 183 21.63 -7.71 -28.33
N GLY A 184 21.46 -6.46 -27.84
CA GLY A 184 22.34 -5.34 -28.19
C GLY A 184 23.79 -5.58 -27.77
N ILE A 185 24.02 -6.10 -26.56
CA ILE A 185 25.37 -6.44 -26.07
C ILE A 185 25.99 -7.55 -26.91
N MET A 186 25.26 -8.61 -27.21
CA MET A 186 25.74 -9.73 -28.06
C MET A 186 26.10 -9.23 -29.48
N TYR A 187 25.31 -8.34 -30.04
CA TYR A 187 25.58 -7.79 -31.38
C TYR A 187 26.85 -6.92 -31.38
N LEU A 188 27.03 -6.08 -30.36
CA LEU A 188 28.25 -5.26 -30.20
C LEU A 188 29.50 -6.12 -30.00
N GLN A 189 29.43 -7.17 -29.17
CA GLN A 189 30.58 -8.09 -28.97
C GLN A 189 30.96 -8.81 -30.25
N ARG A 190 29.98 -9.25 -31.06
CA ARG A 190 30.24 -9.92 -32.33
C ARG A 190 31.03 -9.01 -33.31
N ASN A 191 30.70 -7.73 -33.39
CA ASN A 191 31.37 -6.80 -34.27
C ASN A 191 32.81 -6.45 -33.83
N ILE A 192 33.07 -6.46 -32.50
CA ILE A 192 34.44 -6.19 -31.97
C ILE A 192 35.40 -7.35 -32.30
N PHE A 193 34.90 -8.60 -32.33
CA PHE A 193 35.74 -9.78 -32.64
C PHE A 193 36.13 -9.88 -34.12
N TRP A 194 35.43 -9.19 -35.05
CA TRP A 194 35.72 -9.23 -36.48
C TRP A 194 36.71 -8.14 -36.94
N TYR A 195 37.10 -7.23 -36.08
CA TYR A 195 38.08 -6.15 -36.34
C TYR A 195 39.45 -6.42 -35.73
N ARG A 196 39.73 -7.64 -35.28
CA ARG A 196 41.04 -8.12 -34.87
C ARG A 196 41.46 -9.28 -35.83
#